data_0f5f3c8201d8b77d24fbe9daeec5a110
#
_entry.id   0f5f3c8201d8b77d24fbe9daeec5a110
#
_cell.length_a   1.000
_cell.length_b   1.000
_cell.length_c   1.000
_cell.angle_alpha   90.00
_cell.angle_beta   90.00
_cell.angle_gamma   90.00
#
_symmetry.space_group_name_H-M   'P 1'
#
loop_
_entity.id
_entity.type
_entity.pdbx_description
1 polymer ?
#
loop_
_entity_poly.entity_id
_entity_poly.type
_entity_poly.pdbx_seq_one_letter_code
_entity_poly.pdbx_strand_id
1 'polypeptide(L)'
;IELDERLRGVLGETLADFDNVSVVFADALKADLPAICAETLGERPWKVCANLPYNVTTPLITAFLEAGCFESVTVMIQKEVAQRLCAAPGTGEYGAFSVLVQWYAEPKLLFDVPPHCFVPQPKVTSAVVRMDRRAAPPASVDDEKLFFRTVRAAFAQRRKTLSNALRSAF
;
A
#
# COMPACT_ATOMS: atom_id res chain seq x y z
N ILE A 1 7.18 9.71 -8.22
CA ILE A 1 8.00 8.61 -8.77
C ILE A 1 7.26 8.02 -9.95
N GLU A 2 7.94 7.86 -11.09
CA GLU A 2 7.38 7.32 -12.34
C GLU A 2 8.30 6.22 -12.89
N LEU A 3 7.72 5.10 -13.33
CA LEU A 3 8.48 3.98 -13.89
C LEU A 3 8.65 4.11 -15.42
N ASP A 4 7.68 4.71 -16.11
CA ASP A 4 7.67 4.78 -17.57
C ASP A 4 8.51 5.96 -18.08
N GLU A 5 9.73 5.66 -18.50
CA GLU A 5 10.66 6.64 -19.08
C GLU A 5 10.10 7.37 -20.32
N ARG A 6 9.11 6.81 -21.01
CA ARG A 6 8.48 7.45 -22.18
C ARG A 6 7.70 8.71 -21.81
N LEU A 7 7.30 8.84 -20.55
CA LEU A 7 6.59 10.00 -20.02
C LEU A 7 7.51 11.18 -19.69
N ARG A 8 8.85 11.00 -19.74
CA ARG A 8 9.82 12.03 -19.34
C ARG A 8 9.62 13.37 -20.05
N GLY A 9 9.46 13.35 -21.39
CA GLY A 9 9.23 14.57 -22.16
C GLY A 9 7.92 15.25 -21.79
N VAL A 10 6.83 14.48 -21.73
CA VAL A 10 5.49 15.01 -21.39
C VAL A 10 5.45 15.59 -19.99
N LEU A 11 6.01 14.88 -19.00
CA LEU A 11 6.06 15.36 -17.62
C LEU A 11 6.98 16.59 -17.50
N GLY A 12 8.09 16.64 -18.23
CA GLY A 12 8.95 17.81 -18.28
C GLY A 12 8.26 19.06 -18.80
N GLU A 13 7.40 18.92 -19.84
CA GLU A 13 6.62 20.03 -20.40
C GLU A 13 5.44 20.42 -19.49
N THR A 14 4.66 19.44 -19.03
CA THR A 14 3.43 19.72 -18.27
C THR A 14 3.69 20.21 -16.86
N LEU A 15 4.84 19.92 -16.30
CA LEU A 15 5.22 20.30 -14.94
C LEU A 15 6.27 21.42 -14.89
N ALA A 16 6.67 21.99 -16.04
CA ALA A 16 7.72 23.01 -16.15
C ALA A 16 7.44 24.28 -15.32
N ASP A 17 6.17 24.62 -15.13
CA ASP A 17 5.75 25.83 -14.40
C ASP A 17 5.64 25.62 -12.88
N PHE A 18 5.99 24.42 -12.37
CA PHE A 18 5.86 24.09 -10.96
C PHE A 18 7.22 23.85 -10.29
N ASP A 19 7.75 24.87 -9.64
CA ASP A 19 9.05 24.82 -8.94
C ASP A 19 9.08 23.84 -7.75
N ASN A 20 7.90 23.46 -7.23
CA ASN A 20 7.74 22.56 -6.09
C ASN A 20 7.54 21.09 -6.50
N VAL A 21 7.73 20.74 -7.77
CA VAL A 21 7.57 19.38 -8.29
C VAL A 21 8.91 18.82 -8.76
N SER A 22 9.24 17.64 -8.26
CA SER A 22 10.39 16.84 -8.72
C SER A 22 9.90 15.49 -9.23
N VAL A 23 10.28 15.11 -10.46
CA VAL A 23 9.96 13.81 -11.05
C VAL A 23 11.17 12.89 -10.95
N VAL A 24 11.02 11.79 -10.20
CA VAL A 24 12.06 10.77 -10.06
C VAL A 24 11.64 9.54 -10.88
N PHE A 25 12.45 9.20 -11.90
CA PHE A 25 12.20 8.01 -12.72
C PHE A 25 12.85 6.78 -12.05
N ALA A 26 12.01 5.96 -11.41
CA ALA A 26 12.45 4.77 -10.68
C ALA A 26 11.29 3.77 -10.50
N ASP A 27 11.65 2.50 -10.29
CA ASP A 27 10.72 1.48 -9.81
C ASP A 27 10.54 1.64 -8.29
N ALA A 28 9.36 2.08 -7.85
CA ALA A 28 9.07 2.30 -6.44
C ALA A 28 9.17 1.03 -5.56
N LEU A 29 9.14 -0.17 -6.18
CA LEU A 29 9.34 -1.45 -5.47
C LEU A 29 10.82 -1.77 -5.22
N LYS A 30 11.75 -1.10 -5.92
CA LYS A 30 13.18 -1.35 -5.84
C LYS A 30 13.96 -0.17 -5.28
N ALA A 31 13.36 1.01 -5.34
CA ALA A 31 13.99 2.25 -4.93
C ALA A 31 14.10 2.37 -3.40
N ASP A 32 15.16 3.03 -2.95
CA ASP A 32 15.26 3.49 -1.57
C ASP A 32 14.36 4.71 -1.37
N LEU A 33 13.08 4.45 -1.00
CA LEU A 33 12.09 5.50 -0.83
C LEU A 33 12.47 6.54 0.22
N PRO A 34 13.00 6.16 1.40
CA PRO A 34 13.51 7.13 2.37
C PRO A 34 14.60 8.04 1.81
N ALA A 35 15.58 7.50 1.07
CA ALA A 35 16.66 8.29 0.48
C ALA A 35 16.14 9.28 -0.56
N ILE A 36 15.28 8.83 -1.48
CA ILE A 36 14.65 9.68 -2.50
C ILE A 36 13.86 10.83 -1.84
N CYS A 37 13.05 10.52 -0.82
CA CYS A 37 12.26 11.54 -0.14
C CYS A 37 13.15 12.55 0.60
N ALA A 38 14.21 12.11 1.26
CA ALA A 38 15.14 13.00 1.95
C ALA A 38 15.83 13.94 0.98
N GLU A 39 16.26 13.44 -0.18
CA GLU A 39 16.93 14.22 -1.21
C GLU A 39 16.00 15.24 -1.89
N THR A 40 14.76 14.82 -2.19
CA THR A 40 13.85 15.62 -3.02
C THR A 40 12.88 16.49 -2.21
N LEU A 41 12.45 16.04 -1.02
CA LEU A 41 11.41 16.69 -0.21
C LEU A 41 11.97 17.32 1.09
N GLY A 42 13.25 17.05 1.42
CA GLY A 42 13.86 17.53 2.66
C GLY A 42 13.34 16.79 3.90
N GLU A 43 13.09 17.53 5.00
CA GLU A 43 12.74 16.94 6.28
C GLU A 43 11.31 16.38 6.32
N ARG A 44 11.10 15.35 7.19
CA ARG A 44 9.77 14.76 7.49
C ARG A 44 8.85 15.79 8.15
N PRO A 45 7.51 15.59 8.13
CA PRO A 45 6.82 14.35 7.75
C PRO A 45 6.53 14.25 6.25
N TRP A 46 6.68 13.05 5.69
CA TRP A 46 6.33 12.74 4.31
C TRP A 46 5.01 11.98 4.21
N LYS A 47 4.34 12.13 3.08
CA LYS A 47 3.06 11.47 2.78
C LYS A 47 3.10 10.85 1.40
N VAL A 48 2.40 9.74 1.23
CA VAL A 48 2.14 9.14 -0.08
C VAL A 48 0.74 9.53 -0.54
N CYS A 49 0.62 9.99 -1.79
CA CYS A 49 -0.65 10.13 -2.48
C CYS A 49 -0.48 9.53 -3.89
N ALA A 50 -1.20 8.41 -4.18
CA ALA A 50 -0.99 7.70 -5.44
C ALA A 50 -2.25 7.00 -5.97
N ASN A 51 -2.38 7.00 -7.31
CA ASN A 51 -3.24 6.07 -8.02
C ASN A 51 -2.41 4.84 -8.39
N LEU A 52 -2.64 3.71 -7.71
CA LEU A 52 -1.79 2.53 -7.88
C LEU A 52 -2.27 1.62 -9.03
N PRO A 53 -1.35 1.11 -9.86
CA PRO A 53 -1.69 0.05 -10.81
C PRO A 53 -2.21 -1.19 -10.06
N TYR A 54 -3.33 -1.76 -10.53
CA TYR A 54 -4.01 -2.84 -9.81
C TYR A 54 -3.17 -4.11 -9.61
N ASN A 55 -2.30 -4.42 -10.57
CA ASN A 55 -1.45 -5.61 -10.53
C ASN A 55 -0.31 -5.54 -9.49
N VAL A 56 0.06 -4.36 -9.03
CA VAL A 56 1.15 -4.15 -8.07
C VAL A 56 0.71 -3.43 -6.79
N THR A 57 -0.61 -3.30 -6.58
CA THR A 57 -1.20 -2.62 -5.42
C THR A 57 -0.67 -3.15 -4.09
N THR A 58 -0.78 -4.47 -3.86
CA THR A 58 -0.36 -5.09 -2.59
C THR A 58 1.11 -4.90 -2.29
N PRO A 59 2.06 -5.22 -3.21
CA PRO A 59 3.47 -5.00 -2.95
C PRO A 59 3.83 -3.52 -2.75
N LEU A 60 3.21 -2.57 -3.47
CA LEU A 60 3.48 -1.15 -3.27
C LEU A 60 3.02 -0.65 -1.91
N ILE A 61 1.80 -1.00 -1.47
CA ILE A 61 1.31 -0.63 -0.13
C ILE A 61 2.23 -1.24 0.94
N THR A 62 2.63 -2.51 0.79
CA THR A 62 3.57 -3.16 1.71
C THR A 62 4.88 -2.37 1.78
N ALA A 63 5.48 -2.04 0.63
CA ALA A 63 6.73 -1.27 0.58
C ALA A 63 6.61 0.11 1.24
N PHE A 64 5.51 0.84 1.03
CA PHE A 64 5.28 2.14 1.67
C PHE A 64 5.15 2.04 3.19
N LEU A 65 4.47 1.01 3.69
CA LEU A 65 4.28 0.81 5.13
C LEU A 65 5.56 0.34 5.81
N GLU A 66 6.29 -0.61 5.20
CA GLU A 66 7.56 -1.15 5.72
C GLU A 66 8.71 -0.13 5.66
N ALA A 67 8.70 0.80 4.68
CA ALA A 67 9.70 1.88 4.60
C ALA A 67 9.75 2.75 5.88
N GLY A 68 8.66 2.83 6.62
CA GLY A 68 8.64 3.45 7.95
C GLY A 68 8.80 4.96 7.97
N CYS A 69 8.85 5.62 6.79
CA CYS A 69 9.15 7.04 6.66
C CYS A 69 7.91 7.92 6.39
N PHE A 70 6.78 7.33 6.05
CA PHE A 70 5.56 8.06 5.71
C PHE A 70 4.62 8.17 6.90
N GLU A 71 4.14 9.39 7.18
CA GLU A 71 3.10 9.68 8.18
C GLU A 71 1.75 9.10 7.77
N SER A 72 1.43 9.20 6.48
CA SER A 72 0.22 8.64 5.91
C SER A 72 0.41 8.22 4.47
N VAL A 73 -0.37 7.20 4.07
CA VAL A 73 -0.42 6.66 2.71
C VAL A 73 -1.87 6.73 2.24
N THR A 74 -2.14 7.61 1.27
CA THR A 74 -3.46 7.76 0.64
C THR A 74 -3.38 7.22 -0.78
N VAL A 75 -4.16 6.19 -1.09
CA VAL A 75 -4.08 5.52 -2.38
C VAL A 75 -5.45 5.25 -2.97
N MET A 76 -5.55 5.31 -4.31
CA MET A 76 -6.70 4.82 -5.05
C MET A 76 -6.37 3.44 -5.60
N ILE A 77 -7.23 2.46 -5.27
CA ILE A 77 -7.07 1.03 -5.55
C ILE A 77 -8.41 0.40 -5.90
N GLN A 78 -8.42 -0.88 -6.31
CA GLN A 78 -9.68 -1.61 -6.49
C GLN A 78 -10.47 -1.67 -5.18
N LYS A 79 -11.80 -1.45 -5.25
CA LYS A 79 -12.70 -1.46 -4.08
C LYS A 79 -12.60 -2.74 -3.26
N GLU A 80 -12.51 -3.91 -3.90
CA GLU A 80 -12.35 -5.19 -3.21
C GLU A 80 -11.08 -5.22 -2.35
N VAL A 81 -9.96 -4.70 -2.87
CA VAL A 81 -8.70 -4.61 -2.11
C VAL A 81 -8.83 -3.62 -0.97
N ALA A 82 -9.49 -2.48 -1.20
CA ALA A 82 -9.77 -1.48 -0.16
C ALA A 82 -10.61 -2.06 0.99
N GLN A 83 -11.67 -2.80 0.67
CA GLN A 83 -12.50 -3.49 1.65
C GLN A 83 -11.70 -4.52 2.46
N ARG A 84 -10.85 -5.29 1.79
CA ARG A 84 -9.99 -6.29 2.42
C ARG A 84 -9.01 -5.69 3.42
N LEU A 85 -8.32 -4.61 3.07
CA LEU A 85 -7.36 -3.99 4.01
C LEU A 85 -8.04 -3.27 5.19
N CYS A 86 -9.29 -2.79 5.02
CA CYS A 86 -10.09 -2.18 6.09
C CYS A 86 -10.94 -3.21 6.88
N ALA A 87 -10.91 -4.49 6.49
CA ALA A 87 -11.77 -5.51 7.08
C ALA A 87 -11.47 -5.73 8.56
N ALA A 88 -12.52 -5.92 9.36
CA ALA A 88 -12.40 -6.27 10.78
C ALA A 88 -12.21 -7.80 10.96
N PRO A 89 -11.55 -8.23 12.04
CA PRO A 89 -11.49 -9.64 12.41
C PRO A 89 -12.88 -10.29 12.46
N GLY A 90 -12.98 -11.51 11.93
CA GLY A 90 -14.25 -12.25 11.88
C GLY A 90 -15.11 -11.99 10.64
N THR A 91 -14.72 -11.07 9.76
CA THR A 91 -15.38 -10.86 8.46
C THR A 91 -14.77 -11.73 7.36
N GLY A 92 -15.52 -11.96 6.26
CA GLY A 92 -15.07 -12.79 5.14
C GLY A 92 -13.89 -12.22 4.36
N GLU A 93 -13.73 -10.91 4.36
CA GLU A 93 -12.68 -10.15 3.68
C GLU A 93 -11.38 -10.08 4.49
N TYR A 94 -11.45 -10.35 5.81
CA TYR A 94 -10.27 -10.29 6.68
C TYR A 94 -9.25 -11.37 6.33
N GLY A 95 -7.99 -10.95 6.16
CA GLY A 95 -6.92 -11.84 5.72
C GLY A 95 -5.53 -11.36 6.11
N ALA A 96 -4.50 -12.06 5.64
CA ALA A 96 -3.11 -11.71 5.95
C ALA A 96 -2.77 -10.25 5.57
N PHE A 97 -3.34 -9.74 4.48
CA PHE A 97 -3.12 -8.35 4.07
C PHE A 97 -3.81 -7.34 5.00
N SER A 98 -4.99 -7.66 5.53
CA SER A 98 -5.65 -6.86 6.57
C SER A 98 -4.77 -6.75 7.82
N VAL A 99 -4.20 -7.88 8.27
CA VAL A 99 -3.29 -7.92 9.42
C VAL A 99 -2.05 -7.07 9.17
N LEU A 100 -1.41 -7.21 8.00
CA LEU A 100 -0.21 -6.46 7.65
C LEU A 100 -0.48 -4.94 7.67
N VAL A 101 -1.53 -4.51 6.99
CA VAL A 101 -1.85 -3.07 6.93
C VAL A 101 -2.17 -2.53 8.31
N GLN A 102 -3.01 -3.24 9.09
CA GLN A 102 -3.46 -2.80 10.40
C GLN A 102 -2.37 -2.92 11.49
N TRP A 103 -1.29 -3.64 11.20
CA TRP A 103 -0.09 -3.66 12.04
C TRP A 103 0.66 -2.32 11.97
N TYR A 104 0.83 -1.77 10.78
CA TYR A 104 1.59 -0.54 10.55
C TYR A 104 0.75 0.74 10.59
N ALA A 105 -0.54 0.65 10.24
CA ALA A 105 -1.39 1.82 10.03
C ALA A 105 -2.85 1.59 10.43
N GLU A 106 -3.61 2.68 10.47
CA GLU A 106 -5.05 2.68 10.64
C GLU A 106 -5.74 2.99 9.29
N PRO A 107 -6.23 1.97 8.57
CA PRO A 107 -6.84 2.18 7.28
C PRO A 107 -8.27 2.72 7.42
N LYS A 108 -8.60 3.71 6.58
CA LYS A 108 -9.95 4.27 6.43
C LYS A 108 -10.32 4.32 4.96
N LEU A 109 -11.41 3.68 4.58
CA LEU A 109 -12.02 3.85 3.27
C LEU A 109 -12.68 5.22 3.26
N LEU A 110 -12.28 6.10 2.33
CA LEU A 110 -12.78 7.47 2.26
C LEU A 110 -14.01 7.57 1.35
N PHE A 111 -13.89 7.11 0.10
CA PHE A 111 -14.97 7.13 -0.88
C PHE A 111 -14.70 6.19 -2.05
N ASP A 112 -15.76 5.83 -2.75
CA ASP A 112 -15.71 5.04 -3.98
C ASP A 112 -15.49 5.94 -5.20
N VAL A 113 -14.77 5.41 -6.21
CA VAL A 113 -14.58 6.05 -7.52
C VAL A 113 -15.14 5.13 -8.59
N PRO A 114 -16.29 5.48 -9.20
CA PRO A 114 -16.93 4.61 -10.17
C PRO A 114 -16.16 4.53 -11.50
N PRO A 115 -16.33 3.44 -12.26
CA PRO A 115 -15.58 3.18 -13.50
C PRO A 115 -15.64 4.30 -14.55
N HIS A 116 -16.76 5.02 -14.64
CA HIS A 116 -16.93 6.10 -15.62
C HIS A 116 -16.02 7.33 -15.39
N CYS A 117 -15.34 7.39 -14.24
CA CYS A 117 -14.35 8.44 -13.95
C CYS A 117 -12.99 8.20 -14.65
N PHE A 118 -12.84 7.10 -15.38
CA PHE A 118 -11.56 6.71 -16.00
C PHE A 118 -11.65 6.58 -17.51
N VAL A 119 -10.54 6.86 -18.18
CA VAL A 119 -10.34 6.61 -19.62
C VAL A 119 -8.98 5.90 -19.80
N PRO A 120 -8.96 4.67 -20.28
CA PRO A 120 -10.09 3.77 -20.55
C PRO A 120 -10.82 3.35 -19.27
N GLN A 121 -12.11 3.06 -19.41
CA GLN A 121 -12.96 2.66 -18.27
C GLN A 121 -12.59 1.26 -17.75
N PRO A 122 -12.24 1.09 -16.46
CA PRO A 122 -11.99 -0.22 -15.87
C PRO A 122 -13.30 -1.00 -15.69
N LYS A 123 -13.18 -2.33 -15.48
CA LYS A 123 -14.34 -3.21 -15.25
C LYS A 123 -14.83 -3.20 -13.79
N VAL A 124 -14.09 -2.58 -12.88
CA VAL A 124 -14.35 -2.59 -11.44
C VAL A 124 -14.35 -1.18 -10.87
N THR A 125 -15.09 -1.00 -9.80
CA THR A 125 -15.07 0.23 -9.00
C THR A 125 -13.74 0.33 -8.26
N SER A 126 -13.18 1.54 -8.20
CA SER A 126 -12.05 1.88 -7.35
C SER A 126 -12.53 2.48 -6.03
N ALA A 127 -11.64 2.57 -5.07
CA ALA A 127 -11.89 3.29 -3.83
C ALA A 127 -10.60 4.00 -3.39
N VAL A 128 -10.77 5.13 -2.72
CA VAL A 128 -9.68 5.85 -2.08
C VAL A 128 -9.62 5.43 -0.62
N VAL A 129 -8.43 5.00 -0.20
CA VAL A 129 -8.14 4.60 1.17
C VAL A 129 -7.00 5.45 1.71
N ARG A 130 -7.14 5.90 2.95
CA ARG A 130 -6.08 6.53 3.72
C ARG A 130 -5.65 5.59 4.84
N MET A 131 -4.35 5.45 5.01
CA MET A 131 -3.69 4.65 6.03
C MET A 131 -2.81 5.59 6.85
N ASP A 132 -3.26 5.99 8.04
CA ASP A 132 -2.49 6.81 8.97
C ASP A 132 -1.55 5.90 9.76
N ARG A 133 -0.25 6.22 9.78
CA ARG A 133 0.76 5.40 10.45
C ARG A 133 0.50 5.34 11.94
N ARG A 134 0.60 4.14 12.53
CA ARG A 134 0.57 3.97 13.98
C ARG A 134 1.89 4.41 14.62
N ALA A 135 1.80 5.00 15.80
CA ALA A 135 2.98 5.31 16.61
C ALA A 135 3.69 4.04 17.11
N ALA A 136 2.93 2.97 17.34
CA ALA A 136 3.42 1.65 17.72
C ALA A 136 2.49 0.56 17.17
N PRO A 137 3.01 -0.66 16.93
CA PRO A 137 2.18 -1.82 16.58
C PRO A 137 1.10 -2.08 17.64
N PRO A 138 -0.06 -2.67 17.25
CA PRO A 138 -1.17 -2.93 18.16
C PRO A 138 -0.88 -4.03 19.22
N ALA A 139 0.20 -4.77 19.05
CA ALA A 139 0.64 -5.81 19.98
C ALA A 139 2.17 -5.88 20.01
N SER A 140 2.73 -6.36 21.13
CA SER A 140 4.15 -6.66 21.24
C SER A 140 4.43 -8.07 20.72
N VAL A 141 5.49 -8.22 19.92
CA VAL A 141 6.00 -9.51 19.43
C VAL A 141 7.51 -9.53 19.53
N ASP A 142 8.08 -10.68 19.90
CA ASP A 142 9.53 -10.83 20.03
C ASP A 142 10.24 -10.92 18.66
N ASP A 143 9.55 -11.47 17.65
CA ASP A 143 10.06 -11.62 16.29
C ASP A 143 8.96 -11.28 15.26
N GLU A 144 9.05 -10.11 14.66
CA GLU A 144 8.10 -9.63 13.66
C GLU A 144 8.13 -10.48 12.38
N LYS A 145 9.29 -11.01 11.99
CA LYS A 145 9.39 -11.89 10.81
C LYS A 145 8.65 -13.20 11.02
N LEU A 146 8.82 -13.79 12.22
CA LEU A 146 8.11 -14.99 12.62
C LEU A 146 6.61 -14.72 12.73
N PHE A 147 6.20 -13.57 13.28
CA PHE A 147 4.81 -13.15 13.34
C PHE A 147 4.18 -13.11 11.94
N PHE A 148 4.75 -12.38 10.98
CA PHE A 148 4.19 -12.30 9.64
C PHE A 148 4.27 -13.62 8.87
N ARG A 149 5.29 -14.46 9.13
CA ARG A 149 5.33 -15.83 8.58
C ARG A 149 4.14 -16.64 9.09
N THR A 150 3.84 -16.56 10.40
CA THR A 150 2.71 -17.24 11.03
C THR A 150 1.38 -16.74 10.47
N VAL A 151 1.20 -15.44 10.35
CA VAL A 151 0.02 -14.82 9.74
C VAL A 151 -0.19 -15.33 8.30
N ARG A 152 0.84 -15.28 7.47
CA ARG A 152 0.75 -15.79 6.09
C ARG A 152 0.38 -17.26 6.05
N ALA A 153 0.99 -18.09 6.90
CA ALA A 153 0.67 -19.50 7.00
C ALA A 153 -0.79 -19.75 7.41
N ALA A 154 -1.28 -19.01 8.41
CA ALA A 154 -2.64 -19.13 8.91
C ALA A 154 -3.70 -18.86 7.82
N PHE A 155 -3.45 -17.88 6.95
CA PHE A 155 -4.37 -17.50 5.87
C PHE A 155 -4.12 -18.19 4.53
N ALA A 156 -3.04 -18.98 4.37
CA ALA A 156 -2.67 -19.61 3.10
C ALA A 156 -3.71 -20.64 2.62
N GLN A 157 -4.45 -21.27 3.54
CA GLN A 157 -5.36 -22.37 3.23
C GLN A 157 -6.78 -22.12 3.75
N ARG A 158 -7.60 -21.38 2.98
CA ARG A 158 -8.98 -20.98 3.39
C ARG A 158 -9.89 -22.10 3.87
N ARG A 159 -9.71 -23.35 3.39
CA ARG A 159 -10.56 -24.51 3.71
C ARG A 159 -9.98 -25.44 4.79
N LYS A 160 -8.84 -25.10 5.38
CA LYS A 160 -8.20 -25.91 6.42
C LYS A 160 -8.33 -25.25 7.79
N THR A 161 -8.28 -26.06 8.83
CA THR A 161 -8.19 -25.55 10.19
C THR A 161 -6.83 -24.85 10.39
N LEU A 162 -6.78 -23.93 11.33
CA LEU A 162 -5.54 -23.20 11.68
C LEU A 162 -4.39 -24.16 11.98
N SER A 163 -4.65 -25.23 12.75
CA SER A 163 -3.65 -26.25 13.07
C SER A 163 -3.06 -26.89 11.82
N ASN A 164 -3.89 -27.26 10.83
CA ASN A 164 -3.41 -27.89 9.61
C ASN A 164 -2.68 -26.88 8.69
N ALA A 165 -3.10 -25.61 8.68
CA ALA A 165 -2.43 -24.57 7.93
C ALA A 165 -1.02 -24.30 8.49
N LEU A 166 -0.89 -24.20 9.80
CA LEU A 166 0.40 -23.97 10.47
C LEU A 166 1.36 -25.17 10.32
N ARG A 167 0.88 -26.42 10.50
CA ARG A 167 1.72 -27.62 10.32
C ARG A 167 2.36 -27.74 8.93
N SER A 168 1.78 -27.10 7.90
CA SER A 168 2.35 -27.10 6.57
C SER A 168 3.44 -26.05 6.35
N ALA A 169 3.63 -25.14 7.31
CA ALA A 169 4.55 -24.00 7.20
C ALA A 169 5.69 -24.05 8.23
N PHE A 170 5.51 -24.84 9.28
CA PHE A 170 6.43 -25.09 10.41
C PHE A 170 6.60 -26.57 10.65
#